data_128746b937dd8aa4dc9db1885e2b1620
#
_entry.id   128746b937dd8aa4dc9db1885e2b1620
#
_cell.length_a   1.000
_cell.length_b   1.000
_cell.length_c   1.000
_cell.angle_alpha   90.00
_cell.angle_beta   90.00
_cell.angle_gamma   90.00
#
_symmetry.space_group_name_H-M   'P 1'
#
loop_
_entity.id
_entity.type
_entity.pdbx_description
1 polymer ?
#
loop_
_entity_poly.entity_id
_entity_poly.type
_entity_poly.pdbx_seq_one_letter_code
_entity_poly.pdbx_strand_id
1 'polypeptide(L)'
;MKPKLHFTAPYHWINDPNGLIYYKGNYHIFYQHFPYDNKWGTMHWGHAITKDFVNFEHLPIALYPSKDFDRNGCFSGSAIEIDGQLYLYYTAIKYAKENPSNVHNQYSDDDLRASQALVVSSDGIHFDNVKNKKQIIPMIQEAYLGDYRHTRDPKVWKKQDGKYAMVIGSKVAYENDYCGKALFYESEDGIHFEYKNSYQEPTIGNMWECPDVFKINDQYLELSEIDDD
;
A
#
# COMPACT_ATOMS: atom_id res chain seq x y z
N MET A 1 16.95 -17.26 -15.36
CA MET A 1 16.06 -18.47 -15.37
C MET A 1 14.85 -18.12 -14.51
N LYS A 2 13.62 -18.24 -15.05
CA LYS A 2 12.42 -17.98 -14.22
C LYS A 2 12.21 -19.11 -13.22
N PRO A 3 11.86 -18.83 -11.96
CA PRO A 3 11.43 -19.85 -11.00
C PRO A 3 10.25 -20.66 -11.54
N LYS A 4 10.21 -21.97 -11.22
CA LYS A 4 9.11 -22.84 -11.67
C LYS A 4 7.97 -22.93 -10.65
N LEU A 5 8.24 -22.63 -9.38
CA LEU A 5 7.31 -22.80 -8.26
C LEU A 5 6.85 -21.48 -7.65
N HIS A 6 7.51 -20.35 -7.99
CA HIS A 6 7.19 -19.06 -7.43
C HIS A 6 6.55 -18.15 -8.47
N PHE A 7 5.56 -17.38 -8.05
CA PHE A 7 5.02 -16.29 -8.83
C PHE A 7 6.13 -15.25 -9.14
N THR A 8 6.16 -14.72 -10.36
CA THR A 8 7.12 -13.71 -10.80
C THR A 8 6.44 -12.69 -11.68
N ALA A 9 6.86 -11.45 -11.62
CA ALA A 9 6.50 -10.48 -12.65
C ALA A 9 6.93 -10.95 -14.04
N PRO A 10 6.27 -10.50 -15.12
CA PRO A 10 6.65 -10.84 -16.50
C PRO A 10 8.07 -10.39 -16.83
N TYR A 11 8.52 -9.28 -16.25
CA TYR A 11 9.83 -8.64 -16.47
C TYR A 11 10.16 -7.70 -15.30
N HIS A 12 11.44 -7.35 -15.15
CA HIS A 12 12.00 -6.36 -14.23
C HIS A 12 11.68 -6.61 -12.75
N TRP A 13 11.60 -5.54 -11.95
CA TRP A 13 11.51 -5.59 -10.49
C TRP A 13 10.12 -6.00 -9.98
N ILE A 14 10.12 -6.84 -8.96
CA ILE A 14 8.96 -7.20 -8.14
C ILE A 14 9.39 -7.30 -6.67
N ASN A 15 8.55 -6.81 -5.75
CA ASN A 15 8.65 -7.05 -4.31
C ASN A 15 7.27 -7.36 -3.72
N ASP A 16 6.73 -6.58 -2.80
CA ASP A 16 5.56 -6.89 -1.99
C ASP A 16 4.34 -7.36 -2.79
N PRO A 17 3.67 -8.43 -2.36
CA PRO A 17 2.30 -8.70 -2.79
C PRO A 17 1.35 -7.66 -2.21
N ASN A 18 0.46 -7.14 -3.03
CA ASN A 18 -0.52 -6.13 -2.65
C ASN A 18 -1.93 -6.60 -2.95
N GLY A 19 -2.90 -6.14 -2.17
CA GLY A 19 -4.31 -6.23 -2.49
C GLY A 19 -4.80 -7.61 -2.89
N LEU A 20 -4.31 -8.69 -2.26
CA LEU A 20 -4.76 -10.05 -2.53
C LEU A 20 -6.24 -10.18 -2.19
N ILE A 21 -7.06 -10.51 -3.19
CA ILE A 21 -8.52 -10.59 -3.01
C ILE A 21 -9.17 -11.57 -3.99
N TYR A 22 -10.19 -12.28 -3.53
CA TYR A 22 -11.10 -13.00 -4.42
C TYR A 22 -12.21 -12.07 -4.87
N TYR A 23 -12.31 -11.81 -6.18
CA TYR A 23 -13.29 -10.91 -6.74
C TYR A 23 -13.76 -11.41 -8.12
N LYS A 24 -15.08 -11.43 -8.34
CA LYS A 24 -15.72 -11.85 -9.59
C LYS A 24 -15.18 -13.14 -10.18
N GLY A 25 -14.96 -14.17 -9.33
CA GLY A 25 -14.60 -15.52 -9.76
C GLY A 25 -13.12 -15.77 -9.98
N ASN A 26 -12.25 -14.82 -9.67
CA ASN A 26 -10.80 -14.95 -9.72
C ASN A 26 -10.15 -14.46 -8.42
N TYR A 27 -8.99 -15.03 -8.07
CA TYR A 27 -8.08 -14.44 -7.12
C TYR A 27 -7.25 -13.38 -7.86
N HIS A 28 -7.33 -12.14 -7.42
CA HIS A 28 -6.54 -11.03 -7.91
C HIS A 28 -5.29 -10.91 -7.07
N ILE A 29 -4.14 -10.81 -7.72
CA ILE A 29 -2.83 -10.65 -7.12
C ILE A 29 -2.23 -9.38 -7.70
N PHE A 30 -2.16 -8.35 -6.88
CA PHE A 30 -1.41 -7.16 -7.22
C PHE A 30 -0.03 -7.27 -6.56
N TYR A 31 0.94 -6.53 -7.06
CA TYR A 31 2.30 -6.57 -6.54
C TYR A 31 3.05 -5.29 -6.89
N GLN A 32 3.97 -4.90 -6.02
CA GLN A 32 4.91 -3.83 -6.31
C GLN A 32 5.73 -4.18 -7.52
N HIS A 33 5.78 -3.30 -8.49
CA HIS A 33 6.43 -3.52 -9.78
C HIS A 33 7.09 -2.25 -10.28
N PHE A 34 8.38 -2.34 -10.65
CA PHE A 34 9.03 -1.30 -11.42
C PHE A 34 9.28 -1.78 -12.85
N PRO A 35 8.54 -1.28 -13.85
CA PRO A 35 8.53 -1.85 -15.19
C PRO A 35 9.71 -1.42 -16.07
N TYR A 36 10.62 -0.56 -15.57
CA TYR A 36 11.66 0.07 -16.39
C TYR A 36 13.08 -0.38 -16.07
N ASP A 37 13.31 -1.06 -14.92
CA ASP A 37 14.62 -1.58 -14.52
C ASP A 37 14.48 -2.81 -13.61
N ASN A 38 15.59 -3.55 -13.45
CA ASN A 38 15.73 -4.67 -12.51
C ASN A 38 16.09 -4.21 -11.08
N LYS A 39 16.03 -2.92 -10.81
CA LYS A 39 16.22 -2.31 -9.50
C LYS A 39 14.94 -1.62 -9.06
N TRP A 40 14.80 -1.47 -7.76
CA TRP A 40 13.72 -0.69 -7.17
C TRP A 40 13.71 0.75 -7.71
N GLY A 41 12.52 1.32 -7.90
CA GLY A 41 12.36 2.67 -8.44
C GLY A 41 10.95 3.21 -8.26
N THR A 42 10.47 4.03 -9.20
CA THR A 42 9.11 4.57 -9.19
C THR A 42 8.08 3.44 -9.31
N MET A 43 7.53 3.01 -8.18
CA MET A 43 6.68 1.83 -8.09
C MET A 43 5.34 2.00 -8.78
N HIS A 44 4.93 0.91 -9.42
CA HIS A 44 3.62 0.65 -10.00
C HIS A 44 3.02 -0.57 -9.31
N TRP A 45 1.75 -0.86 -9.54
CA TRP A 45 1.17 -2.14 -9.19
C TRP A 45 1.00 -2.98 -10.45
N GLY A 46 1.78 -4.04 -10.54
CA GLY A 46 1.52 -5.14 -11.47
C GLY A 46 0.26 -5.88 -11.07
N HIS A 47 -0.34 -6.64 -12.00
CA HIS A 47 -1.59 -7.34 -11.78
C HIS A 47 -1.58 -8.71 -12.44
N ALA A 48 -2.03 -9.70 -11.72
CA ALA A 48 -2.30 -11.03 -12.25
C ALA A 48 -3.58 -11.59 -11.62
N ILE A 49 -4.21 -12.53 -12.32
CA ILE A 49 -5.34 -13.30 -11.81
C ILE A 49 -5.03 -14.80 -11.87
N THR A 50 -5.68 -15.53 -10.98
CA THR A 50 -5.61 -17.00 -10.95
C THR A 50 -6.89 -17.60 -10.38
N LYS A 51 -7.14 -18.88 -10.70
CA LYS A 51 -8.21 -19.68 -10.09
C LYS A 51 -7.69 -20.76 -9.14
N ASP A 52 -6.42 -21.07 -9.21
CA ASP A 52 -5.83 -22.25 -8.58
C ASP A 52 -4.46 -22.00 -7.90
N PHE A 53 -3.93 -20.77 -7.96
CA PHE A 53 -2.60 -20.39 -7.50
C PHE A 53 -1.43 -21.17 -8.13
N VAL A 54 -1.69 -21.79 -9.27
CA VAL A 54 -0.70 -22.53 -10.08
C VAL A 54 -0.57 -21.88 -11.46
N ASN A 55 -1.71 -21.57 -12.07
CA ASN A 55 -1.77 -20.94 -13.37
C ASN A 55 -2.17 -19.46 -13.22
N PHE A 56 -1.30 -18.58 -13.67
CA PHE A 56 -1.48 -17.14 -13.55
C PHE A 56 -1.63 -16.48 -14.93
N GLU A 57 -2.61 -15.60 -15.05
CA GLU A 57 -2.77 -14.71 -16.18
C GLU A 57 -2.32 -13.31 -15.76
N HIS A 58 -1.28 -12.80 -16.41
CA HIS A 58 -0.82 -11.43 -16.20
C HIS A 58 -1.70 -10.44 -16.97
N LEU A 59 -2.18 -9.44 -16.27
CA LEU A 59 -3.00 -8.36 -16.78
C LEU A 59 -2.16 -7.08 -16.96
N PRO A 60 -2.70 -6.04 -17.61
CA PRO A 60 -2.06 -4.73 -17.62
C PRO A 60 -1.80 -4.19 -16.22
N ILE A 61 -0.81 -3.31 -16.09
CA ILE A 61 -0.49 -2.61 -14.84
C ILE A 61 -1.75 -1.95 -14.28
N ALA A 62 -2.10 -2.26 -13.04
CA ALA A 62 -3.31 -1.75 -12.39
C ALA A 62 -3.14 -0.31 -11.90
N LEU A 63 -2.01 0.00 -11.25
CA LEU A 63 -1.69 1.34 -10.77
C LEU A 63 -0.37 1.84 -11.33
N TYR A 64 -0.35 3.09 -11.74
CA TYR A 64 0.85 3.81 -12.16
C TYR A 64 0.76 5.28 -11.75
N PRO A 65 1.88 5.97 -11.51
CA PRO A 65 1.91 7.39 -11.19
C PRO A 65 1.18 8.23 -12.23
N SER A 66 0.23 9.07 -11.79
CA SER A 66 -0.62 9.85 -12.71
C SER A 66 -1.16 11.14 -12.14
N LYS A 67 -1.01 11.35 -10.83
CA LYS A 67 -1.43 12.53 -10.08
C LYS A 67 -0.23 13.21 -9.45
N ASP A 68 -0.37 14.49 -9.07
CA ASP A 68 0.70 15.20 -8.38
C ASP A 68 1.09 14.54 -7.05
N PHE A 69 0.13 13.97 -6.33
CA PHE A 69 0.37 13.32 -5.04
C PHE A 69 1.05 11.94 -5.15
N ASP A 70 0.97 11.24 -6.30
CA ASP A 70 1.59 9.93 -6.51
C ASP A 70 2.62 9.89 -7.65
N ARG A 71 3.07 11.04 -8.11
CA ARG A 71 3.91 11.15 -9.31
C ARG A 71 5.24 10.40 -9.25
N ASN A 72 5.70 10.05 -8.06
CA ASN A 72 6.94 9.32 -7.83
C ASN A 72 6.74 7.89 -7.32
N GLY A 73 5.50 7.40 -7.24
CA GLY A 73 5.23 5.99 -6.95
C GLY A 73 3.87 5.71 -6.34
N CYS A 74 3.39 4.50 -6.62
CA CYS A 74 2.27 3.85 -5.97
C CYS A 74 2.84 2.73 -5.11
N PHE A 75 3.06 2.99 -3.80
CA PHE A 75 3.62 2.01 -2.87
C PHE A 75 2.55 1.04 -2.37
N SER A 76 2.93 0.15 -1.48
CA SER A 76 2.10 -0.95 -1.03
C SER A 76 0.78 -0.54 -0.39
N GLY A 77 -0.11 -1.49 -0.26
CA GLY A 77 -1.44 -1.31 0.28
C GLY A 77 -2.35 -2.52 0.09
N SER A 78 -3.66 -2.32 0.10
CA SER A 78 -4.64 -3.39 0.15
C SER A 78 -5.81 -3.21 -0.82
N ALA A 79 -6.64 -4.26 -0.93
CA ALA A 79 -7.87 -4.25 -1.70
C ALA A 79 -9.06 -4.69 -0.84
N ILE A 80 -10.24 -4.16 -1.14
CA ILE A 80 -11.51 -4.60 -0.56
C ILE A 80 -12.64 -4.43 -1.58
N GLU A 81 -13.64 -5.31 -1.51
CA GLU A 81 -14.89 -5.14 -2.24
C GLU A 81 -15.88 -4.31 -1.41
N ILE A 82 -16.42 -3.24 -2.02
CA ILE A 82 -17.49 -2.43 -1.45
C ILE A 82 -18.57 -2.28 -2.52
N ASP A 83 -19.79 -2.75 -2.20
CA ASP A 83 -20.98 -2.65 -3.06
C ASP A 83 -20.74 -3.13 -4.51
N GLY A 84 -20.03 -4.25 -4.65
CA GLY A 84 -19.74 -4.88 -5.95
C GLY A 84 -18.64 -4.20 -6.75
N GLN A 85 -17.93 -3.22 -6.19
CA GLN A 85 -16.78 -2.54 -6.77
C GLN A 85 -15.50 -2.90 -6.02
N LEU A 86 -14.39 -2.97 -6.74
CA LEU A 86 -13.06 -3.23 -6.17
C LEU A 86 -12.34 -1.92 -5.88
N TYR A 87 -12.03 -1.70 -4.61
CA TYR A 87 -11.27 -0.56 -4.10
C TYR A 87 -9.83 -0.99 -3.87
N LEU A 88 -8.86 -0.29 -4.45
CA LEU A 88 -7.43 -0.43 -4.15
C LEU A 88 -6.98 0.79 -3.35
N TYR A 89 -6.50 0.56 -2.14
CA TYR A 89 -5.88 1.57 -1.28
C TYR A 89 -4.37 1.40 -1.37
N TYR A 90 -3.65 2.49 -1.50
CA TYR A 90 -2.20 2.47 -1.68
C TYR A 90 -1.54 3.71 -1.08
N THR A 91 -0.25 3.62 -0.81
CA THR A 91 0.52 4.79 -0.43
C THR A 91 1.02 5.52 -1.67
N ALA A 92 0.63 6.77 -1.77
CA ALA A 92 0.99 7.66 -2.85
C ALA A 92 2.26 8.44 -2.47
N ILE A 93 3.28 8.38 -3.32
CA ILE A 93 4.58 8.99 -3.08
C ILE A 93 4.83 10.17 -4.01
N LYS A 94 5.29 11.26 -3.40
CA LYS A 94 5.85 12.43 -4.06
C LYS A 94 7.21 12.78 -3.45
N TYR A 95 8.19 13.09 -4.28
CA TYR A 95 9.48 13.60 -3.79
C TYR A 95 9.44 15.11 -3.66
N ALA A 96 10.01 15.64 -2.58
CA ALA A 96 10.23 17.07 -2.41
C ALA A 96 11.26 17.59 -3.44
N LYS A 97 12.24 16.73 -3.79
CA LYS A 97 13.24 16.99 -4.80
C LYS A 97 13.37 15.78 -5.72
N GLU A 98 13.31 16.01 -7.01
CA GLU A 98 13.42 14.98 -8.03
C GLU A 98 14.78 15.00 -8.74
N ASN A 99 15.23 13.82 -9.15
CA ASN A 99 16.43 13.64 -9.98
C ASN A 99 16.04 13.22 -11.41
N PRO A 100 15.76 14.15 -12.32
CA PRO A 100 15.28 13.82 -13.66
C PRO A 100 16.32 13.12 -14.55
N SER A 101 17.58 13.06 -14.13
CA SER A 101 18.65 12.33 -14.84
C SER A 101 18.71 10.85 -14.48
N ASN A 102 17.90 10.41 -13.50
CA ASN A 102 17.86 9.03 -13.01
C ASN A 102 16.44 8.44 -13.24
N VAL A 103 16.36 7.24 -13.79
CA VAL A 103 15.09 6.53 -14.00
C VAL A 103 14.33 6.31 -12.68
N HIS A 104 15.04 6.23 -11.56
CA HIS A 104 14.44 6.14 -10.22
C HIS A 104 13.97 7.48 -9.67
N ASN A 105 14.37 8.59 -10.26
CA ASN A 105 13.98 9.96 -9.94
C ASN A 105 14.23 10.43 -8.50
N GLN A 106 14.93 9.65 -7.69
CA GLN A 106 15.17 9.87 -6.27
C GLN A 106 16.59 10.39 -6.02
N TYR A 107 16.74 11.33 -5.07
CA TYR A 107 18.03 11.74 -4.51
C TYR A 107 18.28 11.08 -3.15
N SER A 108 17.29 11.11 -2.26
CA SER A 108 17.40 10.69 -0.87
C SER A 108 16.03 10.29 -0.33
N ASP A 109 15.97 9.42 0.64
CA ASP A 109 14.76 9.04 1.36
C ASP A 109 14.15 10.22 2.13
N ASP A 110 14.94 11.21 2.52
CA ASP A 110 14.45 12.46 3.12
C ASP A 110 13.54 13.27 2.20
N ASP A 111 13.59 13.01 0.90
CA ASP A 111 12.72 13.68 -0.06
C ASP A 111 11.32 13.04 -0.16
N LEU A 112 11.10 11.87 0.41
CA LEU A 112 9.80 11.20 0.41
C LEU A 112 8.71 12.02 1.10
N ARG A 113 7.53 12.03 0.49
CA ARG A 113 6.28 12.60 1.03
C ARG A 113 5.19 11.60 0.79
N ALA A 114 4.78 10.92 1.86
CA ALA A 114 3.80 9.85 1.81
C ALA A 114 2.40 10.36 2.16
N SER A 115 1.42 9.91 1.40
CA SER A 115 0.00 10.14 1.67
C SER A 115 -0.78 8.89 1.24
N GLN A 116 -2.05 8.74 1.68
CA GLN A 116 -2.82 7.56 1.29
C GLN A 116 -3.84 7.94 0.22
N ALA A 117 -4.00 7.06 -0.76
CA ALA A 117 -4.90 7.25 -1.88
C ALA A 117 -5.66 5.98 -2.22
N LEU A 118 -6.70 6.14 -3.04
CA LEU A 118 -7.48 5.02 -3.56
C LEU A 118 -7.81 5.21 -5.03
N VAL A 119 -8.11 4.08 -5.69
CA VAL A 119 -8.78 4.01 -6.99
C VAL A 119 -9.83 2.90 -6.95
N VAL A 120 -10.90 3.06 -7.72
CA VAL A 120 -12.03 2.11 -7.76
C VAL A 120 -12.20 1.56 -9.16
N SER A 121 -12.47 0.26 -9.27
CA SER A 121 -12.82 -0.44 -10.50
C SER A 121 -14.14 -1.18 -10.36
N SER A 122 -14.97 -1.12 -11.38
CA SER A 122 -16.24 -1.86 -11.42
C SER A 122 -16.09 -3.30 -11.91
N ASP A 123 -14.99 -3.63 -12.58
CA ASP A 123 -14.72 -4.97 -13.12
C ASP A 123 -13.50 -5.67 -12.50
N GLY A 124 -12.68 -4.95 -11.75
CA GLY A 124 -11.44 -5.44 -11.13
C GLY A 124 -10.27 -5.56 -12.10
N ILE A 125 -10.44 -5.16 -13.35
CA ILE A 125 -9.43 -5.26 -14.40
C ILE A 125 -8.99 -3.88 -14.88
N HIS A 126 -9.94 -2.98 -15.09
CA HIS A 126 -9.69 -1.64 -15.59
C HIS A 126 -9.74 -0.61 -14.45
N PHE A 127 -8.62 0.07 -14.22
CA PHE A 127 -8.47 1.13 -13.22
C PHE A 127 -8.17 2.45 -13.93
N ASP A 128 -9.07 3.42 -13.86
CA ASP A 128 -8.85 4.76 -14.44
C ASP A 128 -7.93 5.59 -13.53
N ASN A 129 -6.63 5.42 -13.73
CA ASN A 129 -5.60 6.11 -12.95
C ASN A 129 -5.63 7.64 -13.13
N VAL A 130 -6.20 8.12 -14.25
CA VAL A 130 -6.22 9.56 -14.55
C VAL A 130 -7.40 10.27 -13.92
N LYS A 131 -8.59 9.68 -13.91
CA LYS A 131 -9.81 10.35 -13.45
C LYS A 131 -10.22 9.95 -12.03
N ASN A 132 -10.05 8.65 -11.67
CA ASN A 132 -10.70 8.06 -10.51
C ASN A 132 -9.81 7.94 -9.26
N LYS A 133 -8.52 8.29 -9.35
CA LYS A 133 -7.65 8.34 -8.17
C LYS A 133 -8.01 9.49 -7.25
N LYS A 134 -8.09 9.20 -5.94
CA LYS A 134 -8.37 10.18 -4.89
C LYS A 134 -7.35 10.05 -3.77
N GLN A 135 -6.78 11.17 -3.33
CA GLN A 135 -6.05 11.22 -2.06
C GLN A 135 -7.08 11.25 -0.93
N ILE A 136 -6.96 10.32 0.03
CA ILE A 136 -7.94 10.14 1.13
C ILE A 136 -7.38 10.51 2.50
N ILE A 137 -6.09 10.32 2.71
CA ILE A 137 -5.38 10.79 3.90
C ILE A 137 -4.16 11.58 3.40
N PRO A 138 -4.09 12.89 3.70
CA PRO A 138 -2.96 13.71 3.31
C PRO A 138 -1.70 13.32 4.07
N MET A 139 -0.55 13.82 3.64
CA MET A 139 0.71 13.69 4.36
C MET A 139 0.57 14.17 5.80
N ILE A 140 1.02 13.34 6.76
CA ILE A 140 1.01 13.69 8.19
C ILE A 140 1.88 14.92 8.43
N GLN A 141 1.36 15.86 9.21
CA GLN A 141 2.06 17.10 9.60
C GLN A 141 2.58 17.03 11.04
N GLU A 142 1.92 16.27 11.89
CA GLU A 142 2.19 16.17 13.32
C GLU A 142 3.17 15.04 13.60
N ALA A 143 4.42 15.38 13.94
CA ALA A 143 5.49 14.40 14.17
C ALA A 143 5.19 13.41 15.32
N TYR A 144 4.31 13.76 16.28
CA TYR A 144 3.88 12.83 17.33
C TYR A 144 2.91 11.77 16.82
N LEU A 145 2.23 12.04 15.72
CA LEU A 145 1.30 11.10 15.10
C LEU A 145 2.04 10.07 14.26
N GLY A 146 2.99 10.51 13.43
CA GLY A 146 3.79 9.63 12.58
C GLY A 146 4.82 10.40 11.77
N ASP A 147 5.71 9.68 11.11
CA ASP A 147 6.71 10.25 10.20
C ASP A 147 6.08 10.49 8.81
N TYR A 148 6.22 11.68 8.26
CA TYR A 148 5.63 12.09 6.98
C TYR A 148 6.21 11.34 5.76
N ARG A 149 7.39 10.71 5.91
CA ARG A 149 8.05 9.91 4.86
C ARG A 149 7.64 8.45 4.95
N HIS A 150 7.48 7.95 6.18
CA HIS A 150 7.37 6.53 6.51
C HIS A 150 5.98 6.12 6.99
N THR A 151 4.94 6.93 6.75
CA THR A 151 3.55 6.53 7.01
C THR A 151 2.97 5.91 5.75
N ARG A 152 2.84 4.55 5.72
CA ARG A 152 2.56 3.79 4.50
C ARG A 152 1.81 2.49 4.72
N ASP A 153 1.42 1.84 3.62
CA ASP A 153 0.89 0.50 3.50
C ASP A 153 -0.51 0.34 4.12
N PRO A 154 -1.53 1.07 3.63
CA PRO A 154 -2.87 1.03 4.22
C PRO A 154 -3.52 -0.33 4.02
N LYS A 155 -3.91 -0.99 5.13
CA LYS A 155 -4.76 -2.17 5.14
C LYS A 155 -6.17 -1.80 5.56
N VAL A 156 -7.15 -2.08 4.72
CA VAL A 156 -8.56 -1.78 4.96
C VAL A 156 -9.37 -3.05 5.13
N TRP A 157 -10.30 -3.06 6.10
CA TRP A 157 -11.25 -4.16 6.29
C TRP A 157 -12.62 -3.63 6.74
N LYS A 158 -13.66 -4.43 6.52
CA LYS A 158 -15.02 -4.14 6.99
C LYS A 158 -15.20 -4.68 8.40
N LYS A 159 -15.68 -3.82 9.30
CA LYS A 159 -16.02 -4.17 10.68
C LYS A 159 -17.40 -4.85 10.76
N GLN A 160 -17.69 -5.46 11.91
CA GLN A 160 -18.99 -6.11 12.17
C GLN A 160 -20.16 -5.12 12.23
N ASP A 161 -19.90 -3.87 12.60
CA ASP A 161 -20.88 -2.78 12.63
C ASP A 161 -21.17 -2.17 11.25
N GLY A 162 -20.52 -2.69 10.20
CA GLY A 162 -20.68 -2.25 8.82
C GLY A 162 -19.75 -1.15 8.37
N LYS A 163 -19.05 -0.48 9.29
CA LYS A 163 -18.02 0.53 9.00
C LYS A 163 -16.76 -0.10 8.44
N TYR A 164 -15.85 0.73 7.98
CA TYR A 164 -14.53 0.33 7.49
C TYR A 164 -13.46 0.82 8.46
N ALA A 165 -12.51 -0.04 8.76
CA ALA A 165 -11.31 0.31 9.49
C ALA A 165 -10.11 0.27 8.56
N MET A 166 -9.09 1.09 8.89
CA MET A 166 -7.81 1.09 8.20
C MET A 166 -6.70 1.12 9.25
N VAL A 167 -5.65 0.33 9.03
CA VAL A 167 -4.37 0.45 9.73
C VAL A 167 -3.30 0.88 8.73
N ILE A 168 -2.37 1.72 9.17
CA ILE A 168 -1.24 2.23 8.38
C ILE A 168 0.01 2.08 9.24
N GLY A 169 1.07 1.53 8.67
CA GLY A 169 2.38 1.46 9.30
C GLY A 169 3.06 2.84 9.34
N SER A 170 3.85 3.08 10.37
CA SER A 170 4.59 4.33 10.57
C SER A 170 5.72 4.15 11.57
N LYS A 171 6.43 5.25 11.85
CA LYS A 171 7.36 5.38 12.96
C LYS A 171 7.25 6.73 13.64
N VAL A 172 7.73 6.83 14.87
CA VAL A 172 7.86 8.09 15.60
C VAL A 172 9.19 8.14 16.32
N ALA A 173 9.68 9.34 16.60
CA ALA A 173 10.87 9.52 17.43
C ALA A 173 10.62 8.96 18.83
N TYR A 174 11.56 8.16 19.33
CA TYR A 174 11.52 7.55 20.66
C TYR A 174 12.95 7.55 21.23
N GLU A 175 13.14 8.22 22.38
CA GLU A 175 14.47 8.43 22.99
C GLU A 175 15.50 9.03 22.00
N ASN A 176 16.54 8.28 21.65
CA ASN A 176 17.57 8.69 20.71
C ASN A 176 17.41 8.05 19.31
N ASP A 177 16.29 7.40 19.06
CA ASP A 177 16.03 6.61 17.85
C ASP A 177 14.56 6.74 17.43
N TYR A 178 14.03 5.72 16.76
CA TYR A 178 12.64 5.60 16.34
C TYR A 178 11.98 4.37 16.98
N CYS A 179 10.66 4.37 16.96
CA CYS A 179 9.82 3.26 17.36
C CYS A 179 8.75 3.04 16.31
N GLY A 180 8.55 1.80 15.91
CA GLY A 180 7.47 1.39 15.01
C GLY A 180 6.10 1.74 15.59
N LYS A 181 5.16 2.13 14.71
CA LYS A 181 3.83 2.59 15.09
C LYS A 181 2.78 2.20 14.08
N ALA A 182 1.63 1.74 14.57
CA ALA A 182 0.42 1.53 13.78
C ALA A 182 -0.58 2.66 14.03
N LEU A 183 -1.15 3.22 12.96
CA LEU A 183 -2.17 4.26 13.01
C LEU A 183 -3.51 3.68 12.59
N PHE A 184 -4.55 3.84 13.40
CA PHE A 184 -5.88 3.31 13.12
C PHE A 184 -6.86 4.42 12.77
N TYR A 185 -7.58 4.20 11.67
CA TYR A 185 -8.61 5.09 11.13
C TYR A 185 -9.93 4.33 10.97
N GLU A 186 -11.04 5.06 10.94
CA GLU A 186 -12.38 4.51 10.71
C GLU A 186 -13.13 5.36 9.67
N SER A 187 -13.97 4.71 8.88
CA SER A 187 -14.80 5.34 7.84
C SER A 187 -16.17 4.69 7.77
N GLU A 188 -17.21 5.49 7.49
CA GLU A 188 -18.57 5.00 7.22
C GLU A 188 -18.72 4.51 5.78
N ASP A 189 -17.95 5.05 4.83
CA ASP A 189 -18.13 4.84 3.39
C ASP A 189 -16.92 4.24 2.68
N GLY A 190 -15.80 3.98 3.41
CA GLY A 190 -14.56 3.49 2.83
C GLY A 190 -13.77 4.56 2.06
N ILE A 191 -14.15 5.82 2.13
CA ILE A 191 -13.49 6.94 1.43
C ILE A 191 -13.02 8.01 2.41
N HIS A 192 -13.88 8.42 3.33
CA HIS A 192 -13.60 9.46 4.31
C HIS A 192 -13.16 8.83 5.63
N PHE A 193 -11.87 8.77 5.85
CA PHE A 193 -11.27 8.15 7.02
C PHE A 193 -10.91 9.18 8.08
N GLU A 194 -11.30 8.90 9.34
CA GLU A 194 -10.97 9.70 10.52
C GLU A 194 -10.00 8.94 11.40
N TYR A 195 -8.94 9.60 11.85
CA TYR A 195 -8.02 9.04 12.84
C TYR A 195 -8.76 8.71 14.15
N LYS A 196 -8.48 7.53 14.72
CA LYS A 196 -9.09 7.08 15.97
C LYS A 196 -8.06 6.90 17.09
N ASN A 197 -7.04 6.12 16.84
CA ASN A 197 -5.98 5.84 17.81
C ASN A 197 -4.71 5.34 17.12
N SER A 198 -3.69 5.06 17.91
CA SER A 198 -2.47 4.40 17.46
C SER A 198 -1.95 3.44 18.52
N TYR A 199 -1.14 2.50 18.07
CA TYR A 199 -0.37 1.60 18.91
C TYR A 199 1.11 1.71 18.55
N GLN A 200 1.99 1.63 19.53
CA GLN A 200 3.44 1.58 19.37
C GLN A 200 4.05 0.68 20.44
N GLU A 201 5.14 -0.01 20.10
CA GLU A 201 5.87 -0.87 21.01
C GLU A 201 7.38 -0.69 20.78
N PRO A 202 8.07 0.01 21.70
CA PRO A 202 9.47 0.36 21.50
C PRO A 202 10.45 -0.82 21.41
N THR A 203 10.01 -2.01 21.83
CA THR A 203 10.84 -3.22 21.79
C THR A 203 10.72 -4.00 20.49
N ILE A 204 9.87 -3.53 19.56
CA ILE A 204 9.57 -4.20 18.30
C ILE A 204 9.89 -3.28 17.13
N GLY A 205 11.20 -3.18 16.81
CA GLY A 205 11.72 -2.47 15.65
C GLY A 205 11.43 -0.97 15.55
N ASN A 206 12.10 -0.34 14.62
CA ASN A 206 12.09 1.11 14.42
C ASN A 206 11.01 1.59 13.46
N MET A 207 10.54 0.73 12.56
CA MET A 207 9.50 0.99 11.58
C MET A 207 8.60 -0.23 11.42
N TRP A 208 7.29 -0.01 11.27
CA TRP A 208 6.35 -1.08 10.92
C TRP A 208 5.79 -0.84 9.52
N GLU A 209 5.98 -1.86 8.66
CA GLU A 209 5.56 -1.86 7.27
C GLU A 209 4.50 -2.93 7.02
N CYS A 210 3.74 -2.76 5.95
CA CYS A 210 2.75 -3.75 5.47
C CYS A 210 1.85 -4.33 6.59
N PRO A 211 1.27 -3.52 7.49
CA PRO A 211 0.47 -4.03 8.60
C PRO A 211 -0.74 -4.81 8.07
N ASP A 212 -1.02 -5.94 8.70
CA ASP A 212 -2.24 -6.71 8.44
C ASP A 212 -2.96 -7.00 9.74
N VAL A 213 -4.27 -6.77 9.77
CA VAL A 213 -5.13 -7.03 10.93
C VAL A 213 -6.21 -8.01 10.53
N PHE A 214 -6.28 -9.12 11.24
CA PHE A 214 -7.29 -10.15 10.99
C PHE A 214 -7.78 -10.78 12.30
N LYS A 215 -8.98 -11.33 12.24
CA LYS A 215 -9.61 -11.96 13.40
C LYS A 215 -9.32 -13.47 13.41
N ILE A 216 -8.80 -13.96 14.55
CA ILE A 216 -8.74 -15.39 14.84
C ILE A 216 -9.59 -15.65 16.10
N ASN A 217 -10.66 -16.44 15.93
CA ASN A 217 -11.67 -16.64 16.98
C ASN A 217 -12.27 -15.29 17.41
N ASP A 218 -12.12 -14.92 18.68
CA ASP A 218 -12.61 -13.66 19.23
C ASP A 218 -11.52 -12.61 19.46
N GLN A 219 -10.29 -12.86 18.97
CA GLN A 219 -9.15 -11.96 19.10
C GLN A 219 -8.77 -11.39 17.73
N TYR A 220 -8.32 -10.13 17.73
CA TYR A 220 -7.66 -9.52 16.58
C TYR A 220 -6.16 -9.68 16.72
N LEU A 221 -5.49 -10.04 15.65
CA LEU A 221 -4.03 -10.08 15.54
C LEU A 221 -3.60 -9.03 14.54
N GLU A 222 -2.53 -8.33 14.87
CA GLU A 222 -1.79 -7.48 13.96
C GLU A 222 -0.46 -8.15 13.62
N LEU A 223 -0.11 -8.15 12.35
CA LEU A 223 1.20 -8.54 11.84
C LEU A 223 1.77 -7.37 11.06
N SER A 224 3.04 -7.10 11.23
CA SER A 224 3.76 -6.09 10.45
C SER A 224 5.13 -6.62 10.07
N GLU A 225 5.65 -6.19 8.94
CA GLU A 225 7.05 -6.29 8.63
C GLU A 225 7.80 -5.28 9.51
N ILE A 226 8.93 -5.68 10.06
CA ILE A 226 9.72 -4.89 11.00
C ILE A 226 11.03 -4.53 10.32
N ASP A 227 11.30 -3.23 10.28
CA ASP A 227 12.56 -2.67 9.79
C ASP A 227 13.33 -2.06 10.96
N ASP A 228 14.60 -2.46 11.08
CA ASP A 228 15.52 -2.04 12.13
C ASP A 228 16.65 -1.12 11.60
N ASP A 229 16.52 -0.56 10.39
CA ASP A 229 17.52 0.30 9.74
C ASP A 229 17.69 1.69 10.38
#